data_9fc2c6101c01d14e044d554359f5a45e
#
_entry.id   9fc2c6101c01d14e044d554359f5a45e
#
_cell.length_a   1.000
_cell.length_b   1.000
_cell.length_c   1.000
_cell.angle_alpha   90.00
_cell.angle_beta   90.00
_cell.angle_gamma   90.00
#
_symmetry.space_group_name_H-M   'P 1'
#
loop_
_entity.id
_entity.type
_entity.pdbx_description
1 polymer ?
#
loop_
_entity_poly.entity_id
_entity_poly.type
_entity_poly.pdbx_seq_one_letter_code
_entity_poly.pdbx_strand_id
1 'polypeptide(L)'
;MSFYSNKKVLVTGGTGLIGRPLVDMLVAKGAAVTVVSLDDPNHMPSQTGVTFKRADLREFSNCLEICKNQEIVFQLAGVKGSPAMTAKRPASFFVPTITFSINMMEAARRAAVERYLFTSSVGVYAPAEVFYEDDVWKTFPSPIDGFSFWV
;
A
#
# COMPACT_ATOMS: atom_id res chain seq x y z
N MET A 1 -16.86 8.22 -20.06
CA MET A 1 -16.89 7.54 -18.76
C MET A 1 -15.46 7.32 -18.29
N SER A 2 -15.20 7.43 -16.98
CA SER A 2 -13.87 7.11 -16.41
C SER A 2 -13.65 5.59 -16.38
N PHE A 3 -12.40 5.15 -16.54
CA PHE A 3 -12.00 3.75 -16.33
C PHE A 3 -12.45 3.21 -14.95
N TYR A 4 -12.45 4.07 -13.93
CA TYR A 4 -12.82 3.71 -12.56
C TYR A 4 -14.32 3.75 -12.27
N SER A 5 -15.16 4.19 -13.23
CA SER A 5 -16.60 4.29 -13.02
C SER A 5 -17.22 2.94 -12.67
N ASN A 6 -17.87 2.87 -11.49
CA ASN A 6 -18.46 1.66 -10.89
C ASN A 6 -17.46 0.53 -10.54
N LYS A 7 -16.16 0.77 -10.65
CA LYS A 7 -15.15 -0.21 -10.21
C LYS A 7 -15.08 -0.30 -8.70
N LYS A 8 -14.91 -1.52 -8.18
CA LYS A 8 -14.65 -1.79 -6.77
C LYS A 8 -13.15 -1.75 -6.53
N VAL A 9 -12.71 -0.75 -5.78
CA VAL A 9 -11.29 -0.45 -5.57
C VAL A 9 -10.93 -0.56 -4.09
N LEU A 10 -9.96 -1.39 -3.77
CA LEU A 10 -9.38 -1.50 -2.43
C LEU A 10 -8.14 -0.62 -2.32
N VAL A 11 -8.08 0.21 -1.29
CA VAL A 11 -6.91 1.03 -0.97
C VAL A 11 -6.46 0.72 0.45
N THR A 12 -5.33 0.03 0.59
CA THR A 12 -4.73 -0.15 1.91
C THR A 12 -3.91 1.08 2.28
N GLY A 13 -3.90 1.46 3.55
CA GLY A 13 -3.26 2.71 3.95
C GLY A 13 -3.92 3.98 3.39
N GLY A 14 -5.20 3.88 3.03
CA GLY A 14 -5.98 5.01 2.49
C GLY A 14 -6.14 6.20 3.43
N THR A 15 -5.79 6.06 4.70
CA THR A 15 -5.75 7.14 5.70
C THR A 15 -4.46 7.95 5.67
N GLY A 16 -3.43 7.46 4.96
CA GLY A 16 -2.10 8.07 4.88
C GLY A 16 -2.01 9.27 3.94
N LEU A 17 -0.82 9.87 3.89
CA LEU A 17 -0.52 11.06 3.08
C LEU A 17 -0.82 10.86 1.59
N ILE A 18 -0.45 9.71 1.03
CA ILE A 18 -0.69 9.36 -0.37
C ILE A 18 -2.10 8.78 -0.55
N GLY A 19 -2.56 8.00 0.43
CA GLY A 19 -3.83 7.29 0.35
C GLY A 19 -5.04 8.19 0.29
N ARG A 20 -5.09 9.24 1.12
CA ARG A 20 -6.23 10.18 1.16
C ARG A 20 -6.51 10.84 -0.19
N PRO A 21 -5.57 11.57 -0.80
CA PRO A 21 -5.82 12.17 -2.11
C PRO A 21 -6.14 11.13 -3.19
N LEU A 22 -5.55 9.94 -3.14
CA LEU A 22 -5.90 8.86 -4.06
C LEU A 22 -7.36 8.42 -3.89
N VAL A 23 -7.82 8.22 -2.66
CA VAL A 23 -9.23 7.89 -2.37
C VAL A 23 -10.17 8.94 -2.92
N ASP A 24 -9.90 10.22 -2.67
CA ASP A 24 -10.71 11.34 -3.19
C ASP A 24 -10.77 11.34 -4.72
N MET A 25 -9.63 11.12 -5.38
CA MET A 25 -9.55 11.04 -6.84
C MET A 25 -10.33 9.84 -7.41
N LEU A 26 -10.27 8.69 -6.76
CA LEU A 26 -10.99 7.49 -7.17
C LEU A 26 -12.51 7.67 -7.05
N VAL A 27 -12.97 8.24 -5.93
CA VAL A 27 -14.38 8.57 -5.70
C VAL A 27 -14.88 9.60 -6.74
N ALA A 28 -14.11 10.65 -6.98
CA ALA A 28 -14.45 11.65 -8.01
C ALA A 28 -14.53 11.05 -9.42
N LYS A 29 -13.86 9.92 -9.66
CA LYS A 29 -13.93 9.15 -10.91
C LYS A 29 -15.04 8.09 -10.93
N GLY A 30 -15.85 8.01 -9.86
CA GLY A 30 -17.02 7.14 -9.76
C GLY A 30 -16.69 5.72 -9.29
N ALA A 31 -15.56 5.49 -8.62
CA ALA A 31 -15.24 4.22 -8.01
C ALA A 31 -16.00 4.02 -6.68
N ALA A 32 -16.31 2.76 -6.36
CA ALA A 32 -16.69 2.34 -5.01
C ALA A 32 -15.41 1.94 -4.26
N VAL A 33 -14.99 2.77 -3.32
CA VAL A 33 -13.68 2.60 -2.66
C VAL A 33 -13.82 1.95 -1.30
N THR A 34 -13.06 0.88 -1.07
CA THR A 34 -12.86 0.30 0.26
C THR A 34 -11.49 0.72 0.78
N VAL A 35 -11.46 1.41 1.89
CA VAL A 35 -10.22 1.80 2.58
C VAL A 35 -9.95 0.84 3.72
N VAL A 36 -8.72 0.36 3.83
CA VAL A 36 -8.27 -0.48 4.94
C VAL A 36 -7.08 0.15 5.64
N SER A 37 -7.18 0.26 6.96
CA SER A 37 -6.12 0.77 7.83
C SER A 37 -6.26 0.20 9.24
N LEU A 38 -5.19 0.31 10.04
CA LEU A 38 -5.23 0.11 11.50
C LEU A 38 -5.65 1.37 12.26
N ASP A 39 -5.71 2.52 11.57
CA ASP A 39 -6.07 3.79 12.16
C ASP A 39 -7.53 3.79 12.66
N ASP A 40 -7.86 4.74 13.53
CA ASP A 40 -9.23 4.95 13.98
C ASP A 40 -10.10 5.41 12.80
N PRO A 41 -11.28 4.78 12.57
CA PRO A 41 -12.24 5.21 11.54
C PRO A 41 -12.61 6.69 11.62
N ASN A 42 -12.63 7.27 12.82
CA ASN A 42 -12.95 8.68 13.04
C ASN A 42 -11.91 9.65 12.43
N HIS A 43 -10.73 9.15 12.07
CA HIS A 43 -9.72 9.94 11.36
C HIS A 43 -10.01 10.10 9.86
N MET A 44 -10.99 9.36 9.33
CA MET A 44 -11.49 9.57 7.98
C MET A 44 -12.86 10.24 8.00
N PRO A 45 -13.04 11.37 7.30
CA PRO A 45 -14.36 11.94 7.09
C PRO A 45 -15.28 10.91 6.43
N SER A 46 -16.54 10.84 6.88
CA SER A 46 -17.56 10.07 6.18
C SER A 46 -17.73 10.63 4.76
N GLN A 47 -17.53 9.82 3.76
CA GLN A 47 -17.61 10.21 2.35
C GLN A 47 -18.45 9.19 1.58
N THR A 48 -19.40 9.69 0.79
CA THR A 48 -20.22 8.84 -0.09
C THR A 48 -19.30 8.08 -1.07
N GLY A 49 -19.52 6.79 -1.22
CA GLY A 49 -18.70 5.94 -2.09
C GLY A 49 -17.45 5.37 -1.42
N VAL A 50 -17.22 5.67 -0.14
CA VAL A 50 -16.10 5.11 0.64
C VAL A 50 -16.64 4.21 1.77
N THR A 51 -16.10 3.01 1.84
CA THR A 51 -16.29 2.08 2.96
C THR A 51 -14.97 1.93 3.70
N PHE A 52 -14.95 2.18 5.01
CA PHE A 52 -13.78 1.96 5.84
C PHE A 52 -13.85 0.60 6.53
N LYS A 53 -12.74 -0.15 6.50
CA LYS A 53 -12.56 -1.40 7.25
C LYS A 53 -11.28 -1.33 8.07
N ARG A 54 -11.38 -1.61 9.37
CA ARG A 54 -10.20 -1.76 10.22
C ARG A 54 -9.75 -3.22 10.19
N ALA A 55 -8.55 -3.49 9.66
CA ALA A 55 -8.01 -4.83 9.60
C ALA A 55 -6.48 -4.84 9.66
N ASP A 56 -5.94 -5.81 10.39
CA ASP A 56 -4.50 -6.08 10.42
C ASP A 56 -4.14 -6.98 9.23
N LEU A 57 -3.35 -6.45 8.31
CA LEU A 57 -2.93 -7.14 7.08
C LEU A 57 -1.83 -8.18 7.31
N ARG A 58 -1.28 -8.26 8.52
CA ARG A 58 -0.38 -9.34 8.90
C ARG A 58 -1.11 -10.67 9.06
N GLU A 59 -2.42 -10.61 9.26
CA GLU A 59 -3.29 -11.76 9.31
C GLU A 59 -3.83 -12.08 7.91
N PHE A 60 -3.42 -13.21 7.34
CA PHE A 60 -3.77 -13.58 5.96
C PHE A 60 -5.29 -13.71 5.74
N SER A 61 -6.02 -14.19 6.74
CA SER A 61 -7.48 -14.28 6.70
C SER A 61 -8.15 -12.93 6.48
N ASN A 62 -7.64 -11.88 7.11
CA ASN A 62 -8.11 -10.51 6.90
C ASN A 62 -7.86 -10.06 5.46
N CYS A 63 -6.68 -10.35 4.92
CA CYS A 63 -6.35 -10.00 3.54
C CYS A 63 -7.28 -10.70 2.54
N LEU A 64 -7.58 -11.97 2.74
CA LEU A 64 -8.56 -12.70 1.93
C LEU A 64 -9.94 -12.07 1.98
N GLU A 65 -10.41 -11.71 3.17
CA GLU A 65 -11.73 -11.12 3.35
C GLU A 65 -11.88 -9.76 2.67
N ILE A 66 -10.86 -8.90 2.80
CA ILE A 66 -10.93 -7.55 2.21
C ILE A 66 -10.75 -7.55 0.69
N CYS A 67 -10.05 -8.56 0.12
CA CYS A 67 -9.88 -8.69 -1.32
C CYS A 67 -11.12 -9.26 -2.03
N LYS A 68 -12.07 -9.86 -1.30
CA LYS A 68 -13.30 -10.41 -1.91
C LYS A 68 -14.06 -9.35 -2.69
N ASN A 69 -14.40 -9.67 -3.92
CA ASN A 69 -15.15 -8.82 -4.83
C ASN A 69 -14.48 -7.47 -5.14
N GLN A 70 -13.18 -7.33 -4.93
CA GLN A 70 -12.41 -6.17 -5.38
C GLN A 70 -11.87 -6.42 -6.79
N GLU A 71 -11.91 -5.39 -7.64
CA GLU A 71 -11.40 -5.47 -9.01
C GLU A 71 -9.99 -4.88 -9.11
N ILE A 72 -9.70 -3.85 -8.30
CA ILE A 72 -8.42 -3.15 -8.31
C ILE A 72 -7.93 -3.01 -6.86
N VAL A 73 -6.65 -3.24 -6.64
CA VAL A 73 -6.00 -3.04 -5.34
C VAL A 73 -4.86 -2.04 -5.48
N PHE A 74 -4.87 -1.03 -4.62
CA PHE A 74 -3.74 -0.14 -4.37
C PHE A 74 -3.15 -0.48 -3.00
N GLN A 75 -1.99 -1.12 -2.98
CA GLN A 75 -1.28 -1.49 -1.77
C GLN A 75 -0.35 -0.34 -1.36
N LEU A 76 -0.86 0.54 -0.47
CA LEU A 76 -0.13 1.70 0.04
C LEU A 76 0.19 1.58 1.55
N ALA A 77 -0.23 0.49 2.18
CA ALA A 77 0.07 0.27 3.59
C ALA A 77 1.57 0.15 3.80
N GLY A 78 2.07 0.85 4.79
CA GLY A 78 3.46 0.84 5.20
C GLY A 78 3.61 1.09 6.69
N VAL A 79 4.68 0.59 7.28
CA VAL A 79 5.02 0.88 8.67
C VAL A 79 5.58 2.29 8.75
N LYS A 80 4.95 3.14 9.56
CA LYS A 80 5.38 4.54 9.74
C LYS A 80 6.62 4.60 10.65
N GLY A 81 7.61 5.38 10.25
CA GLY A 81 8.81 5.64 11.06
C GLY A 81 9.75 6.63 10.39
N SER A 82 10.69 7.15 11.17
CA SER A 82 11.78 7.98 10.63
C SER A 82 12.97 7.10 10.20
N PRO A 83 13.86 7.57 9.32
CA PRO A 83 15.08 6.85 8.96
C PRO A 83 15.91 6.45 10.18
N ALA A 84 16.00 7.32 11.20
CA ALA A 84 16.71 7.02 12.44
C ALA A 84 16.06 5.88 13.24
N MET A 85 14.72 5.78 13.25
CA MET A 85 14.02 4.67 13.90
C MET A 85 14.22 3.37 13.11
N THR A 86 14.17 3.44 11.80
CA THR A 86 14.39 2.27 10.92
C THR A 86 15.80 1.72 11.09
N ALA A 87 16.82 2.58 11.14
CA ALA A 87 18.20 2.18 11.39
C ALA A 87 18.41 1.51 12.76
N LYS A 88 17.71 1.98 13.80
CA LYS A 88 17.80 1.41 15.15
C LYS A 88 17.05 0.09 15.33
N ARG A 89 15.97 -0.13 14.56
CA ARG A 89 15.06 -1.28 14.71
C ARG A 89 14.63 -1.82 13.36
N PRO A 90 15.55 -2.22 12.47
CA PRO A 90 15.23 -2.60 11.09
C PRO A 90 14.20 -3.72 11.02
N ALA A 91 14.32 -4.75 11.84
CA ALA A 91 13.38 -5.88 11.85
C ALA A 91 11.94 -5.47 12.21
N SER A 92 11.76 -4.44 13.05
CA SER A 92 10.43 -3.95 13.44
C SER A 92 9.68 -3.26 12.29
N PHE A 93 10.40 -2.84 11.26
CA PHE A 93 9.83 -2.27 10.03
C PHE A 93 9.75 -3.31 8.93
N PHE A 94 10.81 -4.08 8.74
CA PHE A 94 10.92 -5.08 7.70
C PHE A 94 9.89 -6.20 7.86
N VAL A 95 9.87 -6.87 9.03
CA VAL A 95 9.01 -8.04 9.23
C VAL A 95 7.53 -7.75 8.98
N PRO A 96 6.91 -6.74 9.58
CA PRO A 96 5.51 -6.43 9.27
C PRO A 96 5.31 -6.01 7.81
N THR A 97 6.25 -5.24 7.24
CA THR A 97 6.13 -4.76 5.85
C THR A 97 6.10 -5.92 4.86
N ILE A 98 7.06 -6.85 4.96
CA ILE A 98 7.09 -8.00 4.06
C ILE A 98 5.89 -8.93 4.29
N THR A 99 5.48 -9.14 5.55
CA THR A 99 4.36 -9.99 5.89
C THR A 99 3.07 -9.51 5.24
N PHE A 100 2.67 -8.25 5.45
CA PHE A 100 1.43 -7.76 4.85
C PHE A 100 1.53 -7.59 3.33
N SER A 101 2.72 -7.31 2.79
CA SER A 101 2.90 -7.20 1.33
C SER A 101 2.69 -8.55 0.64
N ILE A 102 3.30 -9.62 1.16
CA ILE A 102 3.11 -10.99 0.65
C ILE A 102 1.66 -11.43 0.83
N ASN A 103 1.09 -11.23 2.02
CA ASN A 103 -0.29 -11.59 2.31
C ASN A 103 -1.28 -10.93 1.36
N MET A 104 -1.14 -9.64 1.13
CA MET A 104 -2.02 -8.88 0.24
C MET A 104 -1.89 -9.32 -1.22
N MET A 105 -0.66 -9.54 -1.68
CA MET A 105 -0.41 -10.00 -3.05
C MET A 105 -1.03 -11.38 -3.29
N GLU A 106 -0.83 -12.32 -2.38
CA GLU A 106 -1.40 -13.68 -2.48
C GLU A 106 -2.94 -13.67 -2.32
N ALA A 107 -3.48 -12.84 -1.42
CA ALA A 107 -4.92 -12.68 -1.25
C ALA A 107 -5.58 -12.08 -2.50
N ALA A 108 -4.97 -11.07 -3.11
CA ALA A 108 -5.44 -10.47 -4.35
C ALA A 108 -5.42 -11.49 -5.51
N ARG A 109 -4.35 -12.30 -5.61
CA ARG A 109 -4.25 -13.38 -6.59
C ARG A 109 -5.38 -14.41 -6.41
N ARG A 110 -5.63 -14.86 -5.18
CA ARG A 110 -6.71 -15.83 -4.88
C ARG A 110 -8.11 -15.25 -5.11
N ALA A 111 -8.28 -13.96 -4.88
CA ALA A 111 -9.54 -13.26 -5.12
C ALA A 111 -9.75 -12.90 -6.61
N ALA A 112 -8.81 -13.26 -7.49
CA ALA A 112 -8.83 -12.94 -8.93
C ALA A 112 -8.95 -11.42 -9.18
N VAL A 113 -8.27 -10.60 -8.39
CA VAL A 113 -8.19 -9.15 -8.59
C VAL A 113 -7.59 -8.86 -9.97
N GLU A 114 -8.24 -8.00 -10.74
CA GLU A 114 -7.83 -7.70 -12.13
C GLU A 114 -6.52 -6.90 -12.19
N ARG A 115 -6.34 -5.95 -11.26
CA ARG A 115 -5.16 -5.08 -11.21
C ARG A 115 -4.68 -4.88 -9.78
N TYR A 116 -3.38 -5.09 -9.59
CA TYR A 116 -2.71 -4.88 -8.32
C TYR A 116 -1.55 -3.91 -8.50
N LEU A 117 -1.60 -2.78 -7.79
CA LEU A 117 -0.52 -1.81 -7.71
C LEU A 117 0.12 -1.89 -6.33
N PHE A 118 1.43 -2.07 -6.33
CA PHE A 118 2.25 -2.03 -5.11
C PHE A 118 3.13 -0.78 -5.13
N THR A 119 3.12 -0.02 -4.03
CA THR A 119 4.05 1.10 -3.89
C THR A 119 5.39 0.59 -3.38
N SER A 120 6.42 0.79 -4.18
CA SER A 120 7.81 0.55 -3.80
C SER A 120 8.36 1.74 -2.97
N SER A 121 9.65 1.86 -2.88
CA SER A 121 10.34 2.90 -2.10
C SER A 121 11.47 3.50 -2.93
N VAL A 122 11.76 4.78 -2.71
CA VAL A 122 12.97 5.41 -3.24
C VAL A 122 14.25 4.71 -2.77
N GLY A 123 14.19 3.98 -1.65
CA GLY A 123 15.30 3.18 -1.15
C GLY A 123 15.75 2.03 -2.05
N VAL A 124 15.01 1.70 -3.11
CA VAL A 124 15.46 0.68 -4.11
C VAL A 124 16.57 1.20 -5.03
N TYR A 125 16.76 2.53 -5.10
CA TYR A 125 17.84 3.13 -5.88
C TYR A 125 19.14 3.15 -5.08
N ALA A 126 20.28 3.02 -5.77
CA ALA A 126 21.56 3.35 -5.19
C ALA A 126 21.64 4.85 -4.86
N PRO A 127 22.46 5.25 -3.86
CA PRO A 127 22.65 6.67 -3.53
C PRO A 127 23.11 7.47 -4.76
N ALA A 128 22.38 8.52 -5.10
CA ALA A 128 22.67 9.42 -6.23
C ALA A 128 22.09 10.81 -5.94
N GLU A 129 22.63 11.84 -6.59
CA GLU A 129 22.05 13.19 -6.51
C GLU A 129 20.71 13.28 -7.24
N VAL A 130 20.57 12.53 -8.34
CA VAL A 130 19.32 12.41 -9.12
C VAL A 130 19.05 10.93 -9.36
N PHE A 131 17.81 10.52 -9.08
CA PHE A 131 17.34 9.17 -9.34
C PHE A 131 16.65 9.10 -10.70
N TYR A 132 17.14 8.22 -11.57
CA TYR A 132 16.50 7.92 -12.85
C TYR A 132 15.82 6.55 -12.76
N GLU A 133 14.60 6.42 -13.26
CA GLU A 133 13.79 5.19 -13.18
C GLU A 133 14.53 3.98 -13.81
N ASP A 134 15.24 4.19 -14.91
CA ASP A 134 16.00 3.14 -15.60
C ASP A 134 17.23 2.64 -14.81
N ASP A 135 17.65 3.35 -13.78
CA ASP A 135 18.84 3.01 -13.01
C ASP A 135 18.57 2.00 -11.88
N VAL A 136 17.32 1.78 -11.53
CA VAL A 136 16.93 0.82 -10.47
C VAL A 136 17.44 -0.59 -10.74
N TRP A 137 17.57 -0.97 -12.00
CA TRP A 137 18.04 -2.29 -12.42
C TRP A 137 19.55 -2.38 -12.65
N LYS A 138 20.27 -1.26 -12.60
CA LYS A 138 21.71 -1.18 -12.89
C LYS A 138 22.59 -1.23 -11.66
N THR A 139 22.02 -1.00 -10.49
CA THR A 139 22.76 -0.83 -9.22
C THR A 139 22.08 -1.58 -8.08
N PHE A 140 22.84 -1.84 -7.02
CA PHE A 140 22.30 -2.40 -5.80
C PHE A 140 21.93 -1.28 -4.82
N PRO A 141 20.85 -1.44 -4.04
CA PRO A 141 20.50 -0.53 -2.95
C PRO A 141 21.67 -0.37 -1.97
N SER A 142 21.74 0.81 -1.32
CA SER A 142 22.78 1.05 -0.33
C SER A 142 22.64 0.12 0.88
N PRO A 143 23.73 -0.53 1.34
CA PRO A 143 23.71 -1.33 2.57
C PRO A 143 23.36 -0.53 3.83
N ILE A 144 23.52 0.80 3.79
CA ILE A 144 23.24 1.70 4.91
C ILE A 144 21.72 1.87 5.09
N ASP A 145 20.97 1.81 4.02
CA ASP A 145 19.51 1.81 4.06
C ASP A 145 19.01 0.38 4.26
N GLY A 146 19.15 -0.15 5.48
CA GLY A 146 18.72 -1.51 5.83
C GLY A 146 17.27 -1.85 5.49
N PHE A 147 16.50 -0.86 5.01
CA PHE A 147 15.15 -0.98 4.47
C PHE A 147 15.14 -1.25 2.96
N SER A 148 16.13 -0.76 2.22
CA SER A 148 16.19 -0.88 0.77
C SER A 148 16.62 -2.25 0.26
N PHE A 149 17.22 -3.10 1.10
CA PHE A 149 17.53 -4.48 0.74
C PHE A 149 16.31 -5.38 0.63
N TRP A 150 15.14 -4.90 1.05
CA TRP A 150 14.00 -5.75 1.34
C TRP A 150 12.70 -5.32 0.66
N VAL A 151 12.76 -4.33 -0.22
CA VAL A 151 11.60 -3.85 -0.98
C VAL A 151 11.63 -4.33 -2.42
#